data_39cec8126b9e82838e2a17ddc48375a8
#
_entry.id   39cec8126b9e82838e2a17ddc48375a8
#
_cell.length_a   1.000
_cell.length_b   1.000
_cell.length_c   1.000
_cell.angle_alpha   90.00
_cell.angle_beta   90.00
_cell.angle_gamma   90.00
#
_symmetry.space_group_name_H-M   'P 1'
#
loop_
_entity.id
_entity.type
_entity.pdbx_description
1 polymer ?
#
loop_
_entity_poly.entity_id
_entity_poly.type
_entity_poly.pdbx_seq_one_letter_code
_entity_poly.pdbx_strand_id
1 'polypeptide(L)'
;MKKDLLASVIILGLFSVSAQAAPINQTLNDRLAFRIGPFFPSIDTSVQVGDQKQDFEDYLDDNATTAAIKGIWRISNHFRLNFGYWAVNRDTSTDFDIGVPIGPITVPARTTITASFDSSLASAAVGWSFIRNDTTEFGVDLGLSALSLKSALDASVAGITVASYTAFDETYPLPTVGVYFTRALSPKWSLEGRFSSIGLSIGEDFKGTIIDAMGGAEFRPWQNVGFGIAYVYNEADAKLKDVSDNLDIKWKYQGPFAYITFGFGEVN
;
A
#
# COMPACT_ATOMS: atom_id res chain seq x y z
N MET A 1 22.21 10.53 -15.55
CA MET A 1 22.04 11.86 -15.02
C MET A 1 20.99 12.71 -15.74
N LYS A 2 19.79 12.22 -16.03
CA LYS A 2 18.71 13.01 -16.69
C LYS A 2 17.29 12.68 -16.17
N LYS A 3 17.16 11.86 -15.13
CA LYS A 3 15.82 11.47 -14.56
C LYS A 3 15.42 12.29 -13.32
N ASP A 4 16.33 13.03 -12.72
CA ASP A 4 16.08 13.70 -11.43
C ASP A 4 15.47 15.11 -11.57
N LEU A 5 15.32 15.62 -12.80
CA LEU A 5 14.84 17.00 -13.03
C LEU A 5 13.31 17.11 -13.20
N LEU A 6 12.61 16.00 -13.45
CA LEU A 6 11.15 16.03 -13.71
C LEU A 6 10.30 16.03 -12.44
N ALA A 7 10.81 15.50 -11.34
CA ALA A 7 10.09 15.48 -10.06
C ALA A 7 10.01 16.87 -9.39
N SER A 8 10.99 17.74 -9.64
CA SER A 8 11.08 19.07 -8.98
C SER A 8 10.18 20.14 -9.60
N VAL A 9 9.68 19.95 -10.83
CA VAL A 9 8.89 20.97 -11.55
C VAL A 9 7.40 20.89 -11.25
N ILE A 10 6.90 19.74 -10.80
CA ILE A 10 5.44 19.55 -10.56
C ILE A 10 4.99 20.19 -9.24
N ILE A 11 5.88 20.37 -8.28
CA ILE A 11 5.54 20.91 -6.94
C ILE A 11 5.36 22.43 -6.93
N LEU A 12 6.02 23.18 -7.81
CA LEU A 12 5.98 24.64 -7.79
C LEU A 12 4.80 25.30 -8.52
N GLY A 13 4.04 24.57 -9.34
CA GLY A 13 2.94 25.11 -10.13
C GLY A 13 1.59 25.23 -9.41
N LEU A 14 1.43 24.66 -8.21
CA LEU A 14 0.13 24.52 -7.54
C LEU A 14 -0.25 25.67 -6.59
N PHE A 15 0.61 26.68 -6.42
CA PHE A 15 0.41 27.69 -5.37
C PHE A 15 -0.15 29.05 -5.83
N SER A 16 -0.43 29.26 -7.10
CA SER A 16 -0.92 30.54 -7.59
C SER A 16 -2.34 30.46 -8.15
N VAL A 17 -3.34 30.39 -7.27
CA VAL A 17 -4.72 30.75 -7.63
C VAL A 17 -5.29 31.66 -6.55
N SER A 18 -5.68 32.86 -6.97
CA SER A 18 -6.25 33.94 -6.17
C SER A 18 -7.51 33.52 -5.38
N ALA A 19 -7.55 33.91 -4.11
CA ALA A 19 -8.64 33.66 -3.17
C ALA A 19 -9.91 34.44 -3.56
N GLN A 20 -10.88 33.73 -4.09
CA GLN A 20 -12.30 34.06 -3.92
C GLN A 20 -12.83 33.07 -2.86
N ALA A 21 -13.68 33.57 -1.94
CA ALA A 21 -14.35 32.73 -0.96
C ALA A 21 -15.26 31.75 -1.72
N ALA A 22 -14.69 30.60 -2.09
CA ALA A 22 -15.42 29.52 -2.71
C ALA A 22 -16.15 28.74 -1.60
N PRO A 23 -17.36 28.21 -1.86
CA PRO A 23 -18.01 27.34 -0.90
C PRO A 23 -17.06 26.21 -0.49
N ILE A 24 -17.03 25.92 0.81
CA ILE A 24 -16.10 24.97 1.44
C ILE A 24 -16.23 23.60 0.74
N ASN A 25 -15.10 23.06 0.29
CA ASN A 25 -15.07 21.73 -0.28
C ASN A 25 -15.20 20.69 0.83
N GLN A 26 -16.14 19.77 0.69
CA GLN A 26 -16.47 18.78 1.72
C GLN A 26 -15.28 17.85 2.05
N THR A 27 -14.40 17.55 1.12
CA THR A 27 -13.19 16.76 1.37
C THR A 27 -12.29 17.39 2.44
N LEU A 28 -12.28 18.73 2.55
CA LEU A 28 -11.57 19.46 3.61
C LEU A 28 -12.40 19.63 4.88
N ASN A 29 -13.73 19.59 4.77
CA ASN A 29 -14.62 19.91 5.88
C ASN A 29 -15.08 18.68 6.67
N ASP A 30 -15.12 17.49 6.08
CA ASP A 30 -15.55 16.28 6.75
C ASP A 30 -14.72 16.00 8.00
N ARG A 31 -15.40 15.73 9.13
CA ARG A 31 -14.76 15.26 10.35
C ARG A 31 -14.29 13.82 10.23
N LEU A 32 -15.08 12.98 9.57
CA LEU A 32 -14.76 11.58 9.32
C LEU A 32 -15.05 11.27 7.85
N ALA A 33 -14.10 10.71 7.15
CA ALA A 33 -14.26 10.24 5.78
C ALA A 33 -13.72 8.82 5.61
N PHE A 34 -14.48 7.98 4.90
CA PHE A 34 -14.08 6.65 4.50
C PHE A 34 -14.05 6.58 2.98
N ARG A 35 -13.02 5.93 2.44
CA ARG A 35 -12.86 5.63 1.03
C ARG A 35 -12.76 4.13 0.87
N ILE A 36 -13.62 3.56 0.05
CA ILE A 36 -13.66 2.11 -0.19
C ILE A 36 -13.81 1.85 -1.69
N GLY A 37 -13.07 0.90 -2.19
CA GLY A 37 -13.17 0.54 -3.59
C GLY A 37 -12.13 -0.45 -4.06
N PRO A 38 -12.17 -0.83 -5.34
CA PRO A 38 -11.19 -1.70 -5.95
C PRO A 38 -9.83 -1.02 -6.09
N PHE A 39 -8.80 -1.76 -5.76
CA PHE A 39 -7.40 -1.46 -6.00
C PHE A 39 -6.86 -2.49 -7.01
N PHE A 40 -6.17 -2.02 -8.02
CA PHE A 40 -5.61 -2.82 -9.12
C PHE A 40 -4.08 -2.72 -9.07
N PRO A 41 -3.43 -3.42 -8.15
CA PRO A 41 -1.98 -3.38 -8.05
C PRO A 41 -1.31 -4.18 -9.17
N SER A 42 -0.25 -3.63 -9.74
CA SER A 42 0.85 -4.39 -10.30
C SER A 42 1.83 -4.70 -9.18
N ILE A 43 2.30 -5.92 -9.12
CA ILE A 43 3.07 -6.45 -7.99
C ILE A 43 4.41 -6.93 -8.51
N ASP A 44 5.48 -6.38 -7.95
CA ASP A 44 6.85 -6.80 -8.23
C ASP A 44 7.45 -7.36 -6.93
N THR A 45 7.75 -8.65 -6.88
CA THR A 45 8.34 -9.29 -5.70
C THR A 45 9.61 -10.03 -6.10
N SER A 46 10.75 -9.70 -5.50
CA SER A 46 11.98 -10.44 -5.68
C SER A 46 12.62 -10.79 -4.35
N VAL A 47 13.16 -11.99 -4.26
CA VAL A 47 13.93 -12.48 -3.12
C VAL A 47 15.30 -12.88 -3.61
N GLN A 48 16.34 -12.37 -2.97
CA GLN A 48 17.71 -12.74 -3.25
C GLN A 48 18.32 -13.41 -2.01
N VAL A 49 18.86 -14.61 -2.20
CA VAL A 49 19.59 -15.37 -1.17
C VAL A 49 21.02 -15.52 -1.66
N GLY A 50 21.97 -14.87 -1.00
CA GLY A 50 23.35 -14.81 -1.47
C GLY A 50 23.44 -14.18 -2.87
N ASP A 51 24.04 -14.89 -3.82
CA ASP A 51 24.17 -14.46 -5.22
C ASP A 51 23.00 -14.89 -6.12
N GLN A 52 22.02 -15.62 -5.59
CA GLN A 52 20.87 -16.13 -6.34
C GLN A 52 19.66 -15.23 -6.14
N LYS A 53 19.23 -14.55 -7.22
CA LYS A 53 18.01 -13.78 -7.29
C LYS A 53 16.89 -14.62 -7.90
N GLN A 54 15.75 -14.66 -7.24
CA GLN A 54 14.50 -15.23 -7.77
C GLN A 54 13.46 -14.13 -7.89
N ASP A 55 12.96 -13.92 -9.10
CA ASP A 55 11.85 -13.05 -9.38
C ASP A 55 10.58 -13.92 -9.38
N PHE A 56 9.64 -13.64 -8.47
CA PHE A 56 8.41 -14.44 -8.30
C PHE A 56 7.35 -14.11 -9.35
N GLU A 57 7.54 -13.05 -10.13
CA GLU A 57 6.62 -12.62 -11.19
C GLU A 57 6.44 -13.66 -12.29
N ASP A 58 7.48 -14.44 -12.56
CA ASP A 58 7.43 -15.53 -13.58
C ASP A 58 6.47 -16.67 -13.19
N TYR A 59 6.05 -16.72 -11.89
CA TYR A 59 5.27 -17.81 -11.32
C TYR A 59 3.90 -17.40 -10.77
N LEU A 60 3.66 -16.11 -10.52
CA LEU A 60 2.44 -15.61 -9.91
C LEU A 60 1.73 -14.64 -10.86
N ASP A 61 0.41 -14.72 -10.96
CA ASP A 61 -0.39 -13.82 -11.81
C ASP A 61 -0.24 -12.37 -11.35
N ASP A 62 0.17 -11.47 -12.27
CA ASP A 62 0.43 -10.05 -12.01
C ASP A 62 -0.83 -9.22 -11.75
N ASN A 63 -2.01 -9.77 -12.06
CA ASN A 63 -3.28 -9.06 -12.04
C ASN A 63 -4.12 -9.42 -10.81
N ALA A 64 -3.73 -8.93 -9.65
CA ALA A 64 -4.58 -9.02 -8.47
C ALA A 64 -5.53 -7.82 -8.40
N THR A 65 -6.83 -8.06 -8.36
CA THR A 65 -7.82 -7.03 -7.99
C THR A 65 -8.20 -7.24 -6.55
N THR A 66 -8.05 -6.21 -5.72
CA THR A 66 -8.40 -6.28 -4.32
C THR A 66 -9.24 -5.09 -3.88
N ALA A 67 -9.89 -5.23 -2.73
CA ALA A 67 -10.56 -4.10 -2.09
C ALA A 67 -9.60 -3.40 -1.13
N ALA A 68 -9.61 -2.06 -1.18
CA ALA A 68 -8.90 -1.24 -0.23
C ALA A 68 -9.85 -0.30 0.50
N ILE A 69 -9.56 -0.05 1.76
CA ILE A 69 -10.25 0.95 2.57
C ILE A 69 -9.22 1.94 3.10
N LYS A 70 -9.55 3.22 3.02
CA LYS A 70 -8.78 4.32 3.62
C LYS A 70 -9.72 5.23 4.38
N GLY A 71 -9.24 5.82 5.46
CA GLY A 71 -10.03 6.74 6.25
C GLY A 71 -9.23 7.89 6.82
N ILE A 72 -9.94 8.98 7.07
CA ILE A 72 -9.42 10.18 7.71
C ILE A 72 -10.42 10.55 8.81
N TRP A 73 -9.93 10.66 10.03
CA TRP A 73 -10.68 11.21 11.14
C TRP A 73 -10.00 12.48 11.65
N ARG A 74 -10.60 13.63 11.41
CA ARG A 74 -10.13 14.91 11.92
C ARG A 74 -10.64 15.10 13.35
N ILE A 75 -9.72 14.96 14.30
CA ILE A 75 -9.99 15.10 15.74
C ILE A 75 -10.22 16.58 16.07
N SER A 76 -9.45 17.45 15.42
CA SER A 76 -9.52 18.91 15.55
C SER A 76 -9.11 19.58 14.23
N ASN A 77 -9.06 20.92 14.23
CA ASN A 77 -8.60 21.70 13.08
C ASN A 77 -7.14 21.38 12.66
N HIS A 78 -6.31 20.90 13.57
CA HIS A 78 -4.90 20.64 13.29
C HIS A 78 -4.51 19.18 13.37
N PHE A 79 -5.30 18.34 14.06
CA PHE A 79 -4.98 16.93 14.25
C PHE A 79 -5.94 16.02 13.53
N ARG A 80 -5.38 15.04 12.83
CA ARG A 80 -6.14 13.99 12.17
C ARG A 80 -5.49 12.62 12.38
N LEU A 81 -6.31 11.58 12.33
CA LEU A 81 -5.90 10.20 12.23
C LEU A 81 -6.15 9.75 10.78
N ASN A 82 -5.10 9.27 10.14
CA ASN A 82 -5.18 8.58 8.86
C ASN A 82 -5.12 7.08 9.13
N PHE A 83 -5.94 6.29 8.47
CA PHE A 83 -5.87 4.83 8.56
C PHE A 83 -6.20 4.19 7.23
N GLY A 84 -5.72 2.97 7.02
CA GLY A 84 -5.95 2.25 5.80
C GLY A 84 -5.70 0.77 5.95
N TYR A 85 -6.33 -0.01 5.06
CA TYR A 85 -6.15 -1.44 4.96
C TYR A 85 -6.37 -1.89 3.52
N TRP A 86 -5.53 -2.79 3.07
CA TRP A 86 -5.74 -3.57 1.88
C TRP A 86 -5.08 -4.95 2.03
N ALA A 87 -5.58 -5.93 1.30
CA ALA A 87 -5.02 -7.27 1.27
C ALA A 87 -5.05 -7.80 -0.16
N VAL A 88 -4.04 -8.54 -0.55
CA VAL A 88 -3.93 -9.21 -1.85
C VAL A 88 -3.61 -10.67 -1.59
N ASN A 89 -4.41 -11.54 -2.20
CA ASN A 89 -4.21 -12.98 -2.18
C ASN A 89 -3.92 -13.41 -3.62
N ARG A 90 -2.88 -14.20 -3.80
CA ARG A 90 -2.47 -14.75 -5.11
C ARG A 90 -2.21 -16.23 -4.99
N ASP A 91 -2.78 -16.99 -5.92
CA ASP A 91 -2.59 -18.43 -6.00
C ASP A 91 -2.12 -18.79 -7.41
N THR A 92 -1.21 -19.75 -7.51
CA THR A 92 -0.89 -20.40 -8.77
C THR A 92 -0.88 -21.90 -8.57
N SER A 93 -1.35 -22.65 -9.57
CA SER A 93 -1.39 -24.10 -9.50
C SER A 93 -0.68 -24.71 -10.72
N THR A 94 0.15 -25.68 -10.46
CA THR A 94 0.89 -26.41 -11.50
C THR A 94 0.75 -27.92 -11.27
N ASP A 95 0.47 -28.65 -12.35
CA ASP A 95 0.34 -30.11 -12.32
C ASP A 95 1.70 -30.76 -12.60
N PHE A 96 2.07 -31.73 -11.78
CA PHE A 96 3.31 -32.50 -11.91
C PHE A 96 2.98 -33.98 -12.16
N ASP A 97 3.45 -34.50 -13.29
CA ASP A 97 3.31 -35.91 -13.67
C ASP A 97 4.32 -36.83 -12.99
N ILE A 98 5.36 -36.27 -12.38
CA ILE A 98 6.41 -36.98 -11.64
C ILE A 98 6.45 -36.54 -10.19
N GLY A 99 6.90 -37.43 -9.29
CA GLY A 99 7.10 -37.08 -7.87
C GLY A 99 8.19 -36.01 -7.72
N VAL A 100 7.88 -34.93 -6.99
CA VAL A 100 8.78 -33.78 -6.79
C VAL A 100 9.01 -33.56 -5.28
N PRO A 101 10.26 -33.35 -4.82
CA PRO A 101 10.51 -32.92 -3.46
C PRO A 101 10.15 -31.43 -3.31
N ILE A 102 9.35 -31.09 -2.30
CA ILE A 102 8.97 -29.72 -1.96
C ILE A 102 9.33 -29.46 -0.51
N GLY A 103 10.39 -28.72 -0.25
CA GLY A 103 10.90 -28.53 1.10
C GLY A 103 11.21 -29.88 1.75
N PRO A 104 10.65 -30.14 2.96
CA PRO A 104 10.86 -31.41 3.67
C PRO A 104 9.94 -32.55 3.15
N ILE A 105 9.08 -32.31 2.16
CA ILE A 105 8.03 -33.23 1.72
C ILE A 105 8.32 -33.76 0.31
N THR A 106 8.17 -35.06 0.09
CA THR A 106 8.16 -35.65 -1.26
C THR A 106 6.72 -35.91 -1.67
N VAL A 107 6.25 -35.23 -2.71
CA VAL A 107 4.90 -35.42 -3.24
C VAL A 107 4.87 -36.50 -4.32
N PRO A 108 3.81 -37.33 -4.38
CA PRO A 108 3.70 -38.40 -5.37
C PRO A 108 3.51 -37.84 -6.80
N ALA A 109 3.67 -38.67 -7.81
CA ALA A 109 3.33 -38.34 -9.19
C ALA A 109 1.82 -38.02 -9.35
N ARG A 110 1.47 -37.18 -10.34
CA ARG A 110 0.12 -36.65 -10.60
C ARG A 110 -0.43 -35.80 -9.46
N THR A 111 0.43 -34.93 -8.95
CA THR A 111 0.08 -33.99 -7.89
C THR A 111 -0.06 -32.60 -8.47
N THR A 112 -1.14 -31.91 -8.12
CA THR A 112 -1.28 -30.47 -8.32
C THR A 112 -0.65 -29.75 -7.15
N ILE A 113 0.30 -28.86 -7.41
CA ILE A 113 0.93 -28.00 -6.41
C ILE A 113 0.32 -26.62 -6.56
N THR A 114 -0.28 -26.13 -5.49
CA THR A 114 -0.78 -24.76 -5.39
C THR A 114 0.15 -23.96 -4.49
N ALA A 115 0.77 -22.95 -5.05
CA ALA A 115 1.52 -21.96 -4.29
C ALA A 115 0.60 -20.77 -4.01
N SER A 116 0.49 -20.37 -2.75
CA SER A 116 -0.26 -19.20 -2.32
C SER A 116 0.67 -18.16 -1.70
N PHE A 117 0.39 -16.90 -2.01
CA PHE A 117 1.09 -15.75 -1.44
C PHE A 117 0.06 -14.69 -1.04
N ASP A 118 -0.14 -14.55 0.26
CA ASP A 118 -1.03 -13.57 0.85
C ASP A 118 -0.23 -12.41 1.40
N SER A 119 -0.65 -11.19 1.12
CA SER A 119 -0.06 -9.99 1.68
C SER A 119 -1.12 -8.99 2.08
N SER A 120 -0.93 -8.34 3.21
CA SER A 120 -1.82 -7.28 3.66
C SER A 120 -1.03 -6.16 4.33
N LEU A 121 -1.55 -4.94 4.20
CA LEU A 121 -1.01 -3.75 4.85
C LEU A 121 -2.11 -3.05 5.62
N ALA A 122 -1.97 -3.00 6.94
CA ALA A 122 -2.76 -2.14 7.81
C ALA A 122 -1.92 -0.94 8.24
N SER A 123 -2.47 0.27 8.20
CA SER A 123 -1.75 1.50 8.56
C SER A 123 -2.59 2.42 9.42
N ALA A 124 -1.94 3.09 10.36
CA ALA A 124 -2.51 4.17 11.15
C ALA A 124 -1.45 5.25 11.40
N ALA A 125 -1.82 6.53 11.24
CA ALA A 125 -0.90 7.65 11.44
C ALA A 125 -1.63 8.85 12.02
N VAL A 126 -1.01 9.49 13.01
CA VAL A 126 -1.45 10.77 13.56
C VAL A 126 -0.81 11.88 12.76
N GLY A 127 -1.63 12.74 12.16
CA GLY A 127 -1.22 13.88 11.36
C GLY A 127 -1.43 15.21 12.08
N TRP A 128 -0.51 16.14 11.85
CA TRP A 128 -0.60 17.52 12.25
C TRP A 128 -0.59 18.42 11.04
N SER A 129 -1.71 19.14 10.82
CA SER A 129 -1.89 20.09 9.73
C SER A 129 -1.42 21.48 10.18
N PHE A 130 -0.30 21.93 9.65
CA PHE A 130 0.23 23.29 9.94
C PHE A 130 -0.29 24.34 8.95
N ILE A 131 -0.80 23.92 7.77
CA ILE A 131 -1.60 24.76 6.89
C ILE A 131 -2.97 24.11 6.80
N ARG A 132 -4.00 24.85 7.21
CA ARG A 132 -5.38 24.47 7.01
C ARG A 132 -6.26 25.69 6.84
N ASN A 133 -6.92 25.75 5.70
CA ASN A 133 -7.90 26.76 5.34
C ASN A 133 -8.96 26.16 4.42
N ASP A 134 -9.91 26.96 3.94
CA ASP A 134 -11.05 26.50 3.13
C ASP A 134 -10.66 25.81 1.81
N THR A 135 -9.43 25.99 1.35
CA THR A 135 -8.98 25.45 0.07
C THR A 135 -7.78 24.50 0.18
N THR A 136 -7.08 24.48 1.30
CA THR A 136 -5.81 23.75 1.41
C THR A 136 -5.64 23.17 2.81
N GLU A 137 -5.24 21.92 2.87
CA GLU A 137 -4.70 21.27 4.06
C GLU A 137 -3.33 20.72 3.71
N PHE A 138 -2.30 21.06 4.51
CA PHE A 138 -0.95 20.50 4.38
C PHE A 138 -0.39 20.21 5.77
N GLY A 139 0.23 19.05 5.92
CA GLY A 139 0.72 18.61 7.21
C GLY A 139 1.74 17.48 7.12
N VAL A 140 2.18 17.07 8.30
CA VAL A 140 3.07 15.92 8.52
C VAL A 140 2.33 14.85 9.31
N ASP A 141 2.71 13.60 9.15
CA ASP A 141 2.18 12.51 9.96
C ASP A 141 3.28 11.58 10.48
N LEU A 142 3.01 10.98 11.63
CA LEU A 142 3.78 9.91 12.24
C LEU A 142 2.87 8.72 12.45
N GLY A 143 3.28 7.56 11.99
CA GLY A 143 2.43 6.38 11.98
C GLY A 143 3.14 5.08 12.19
N LEU A 144 2.33 4.04 12.14
CA LEU A 144 2.74 2.65 12.15
C LEU A 144 1.96 1.91 11.06
N SER A 145 2.68 1.11 10.29
CA SER A 145 2.09 0.16 9.35
C SER A 145 2.44 -1.26 9.78
N ALA A 146 1.52 -2.18 9.65
CA ALA A 146 1.72 -3.60 9.86
C ALA A 146 1.64 -4.30 8.49
N LEU A 147 2.77 -4.78 8.01
CA LEU A 147 2.87 -5.59 6.80
C LEU A 147 2.82 -7.05 7.18
N SER A 148 1.77 -7.76 6.80
CA SER A 148 1.65 -9.20 6.98
C SER A 148 1.92 -9.90 5.65
N LEU A 149 2.80 -10.88 5.69
CA LEU A 149 3.19 -11.70 4.55
C LEU A 149 3.03 -13.16 4.92
N LYS A 150 2.37 -13.94 4.06
CA LYS A 150 2.23 -15.38 4.22
C LYS A 150 2.46 -16.08 2.90
N SER A 151 3.25 -17.14 2.92
CA SER A 151 3.45 -18.03 1.77
C SER A 151 3.24 -19.47 2.18
N ALA A 152 2.45 -20.18 1.40
CA ALA A 152 2.18 -21.59 1.62
C ALA A 152 2.22 -22.37 0.28
N LEU A 153 2.53 -23.65 0.39
CA LEU A 153 2.51 -24.61 -0.70
C LEU A 153 1.60 -25.78 -0.32
N ASP A 154 0.58 -26.01 -1.10
CA ASP A 154 -0.35 -27.13 -0.93
C ASP A 154 -0.18 -28.12 -2.07
N ALA A 155 -0.01 -29.38 -1.72
CA ALA A 155 0.02 -30.48 -2.68
C ALA A 155 -1.30 -31.26 -2.61
N SER A 156 -1.97 -31.42 -3.76
CA SER A 156 -3.23 -32.16 -3.86
C SER A 156 -3.18 -33.24 -4.92
N VAL A 157 -3.85 -34.37 -4.65
CA VAL A 157 -4.06 -35.47 -5.59
C VAL A 157 -5.54 -35.67 -5.75
N ALA A 158 -6.03 -35.62 -6.99
CA ALA A 158 -7.45 -35.70 -7.31
C ALA A 158 -8.34 -34.74 -6.48
N GLY A 159 -7.84 -33.53 -6.21
CA GLY A 159 -8.57 -32.50 -5.46
C GLY A 159 -8.53 -32.67 -3.93
N ILE A 160 -7.78 -33.65 -3.41
CA ILE A 160 -7.61 -33.86 -1.96
C ILE A 160 -6.20 -33.39 -1.59
N THR A 161 -6.10 -32.44 -0.66
CA THR A 161 -4.81 -31.98 -0.13
C THR A 161 -4.14 -33.11 0.65
N VAL A 162 -2.96 -33.51 0.18
CA VAL A 162 -2.17 -34.61 0.76
C VAL A 162 -0.99 -34.10 1.57
N ALA A 163 -0.55 -32.87 1.31
CA ALA A 163 0.51 -32.20 2.07
C ALA A 163 0.31 -30.67 1.99
N SER A 164 0.68 -29.99 3.08
CA SER A 164 0.69 -28.53 3.20
C SER A 164 1.97 -28.08 3.90
N TYR A 165 2.62 -27.04 3.36
CA TYR A 165 3.83 -26.47 3.91
C TYR A 165 3.71 -24.95 3.92
N THR A 166 3.78 -24.33 5.10
CA THR A 166 3.86 -22.89 5.27
C THR A 166 5.33 -22.46 5.30
N ALA A 167 5.76 -21.71 4.30
CA ALA A 167 7.14 -21.25 4.20
C ALA A 167 7.42 -20.12 5.20
N PHE A 168 6.48 -19.17 5.32
CA PHE A 168 6.50 -18.11 6.32
C PHE A 168 5.08 -17.56 6.57
N ASP A 169 4.86 -17.03 7.78
CA ASP A 169 3.63 -16.34 8.20
C ASP A 169 4.04 -15.30 9.25
N GLU A 170 4.38 -14.11 8.79
CA GLU A 170 5.00 -13.10 9.63
C GLU A 170 4.34 -11.73 9.45
N THR A 171 4.32 -10.95 10.54
CA THR A 171 3.83 -9.57 10.54
C THR A 171 4.91 -8.62 11.02
N TYR A 172 5.25 -7.65 10.19
CA TYR A 172 6.31 -6.66 10.44
C TYR A 172 5.70 -5.30 10.80
N PRO A 173 5.93 -4.80 12.02
CA PRO A 173 5.55 -3.43 12.37
C PRO A 173 6.55 -2.44 11.79
N LEU A 174 6.07 -1.45 11.05
CA LEU A 174 6.85 -0.52 10.26
C LEU A 174 6.46 0.92 10.64
N PRO A 175 7.26 1.62 11.46
CA PRO A 175 7.03 3.03 11.76
C PRO A 175 7.18 3.85 10.47
N THR A 176 6.40 4.92 10.34
CA THR A 176 6.39 5.79 9.15
C THR A 176 6.34 7.26 9.54
N VAL A 177 7.05 8.08 8.77
CA VAL A 177 6.97 9.53 8.83
C VAL A 177 6.54 10.02 7.46
N GLY A 178 5.55 10.91 7.41
CA GLY A 178 4.99 11.33 6.15
C GLY A 178 4.63 12.80 6.08
N VAL A 179 4.29 13.19 4.86
CA VAL A 179 3.68 14.48 4.53
C VAL A 179 2.40 14.22 3.76
N TYR A 180 1.43 15.10 3.91
CA TYR A 180 0.18 15.02 3.16
C TYR A 180 -0.31 16.40 2.76
N PHE A 181 -1.02 16.44 1.65
CA PHE A 181 -1.73 17.64 1.24
C PHE A 181 -3.11 17.29 0.67
N THR A 182 -4.03 18.24 0.77
CA THR A 182 -5.31 18.24 0.09
C THR A 182 -5.55 19.65 -0.43
N ARG A 183 -5.93 19.79 -1.70
CA ARG A 183 -6.23 21.05 -2.33
C ARG A 183 -7.60 21.01 -2.97
N ALA A 184 -8.50 21.87 -2.56
CA ALA A 184 -9.75 22.13 -3.25
C ALA A 184 -9.49 22.93 -4.52
N LEU A 185 -9.87 22.39 -5.68
CA LEU A 185 -9.84 23.08 -6.98
C LEU A 185 -11.16 23.82 -7.23
N SER A 186 -12.23 23.31 -6.65
CA SER A 186 -13.58 23.86 -6.71
C SER A 186 -14.40 23.33 -5.51
N PRO A 187 -15.63 23.76 -5.31
CA PRO A 187 -16.51 23.21 -4.27
C PRO A 187 -16.70 21.69 -4.35
N LYS A 188 -16.54 21.10 -5.53
CA LYS A 188 -16.77 19.67 -5.78
C LYS A 188 -15.53 18.89 -6.16
N TRP A 189 -14.43 19.53 -6.53
CA TRP A 189 -13.21 18.87 -6.95
C TRP A 189 -12.05 19.15 -5.98
N SER A 190 -11.35 18.12 -5.59
CA SER A 190 -10.12 18.22 -4.82
C SER A 190 -9.03 17.33 -5.37
N LEU A 191 -7.80 17.74 -5.14
CA LEU A 191 -6.59 16.93 -5.30
C LEU A 191 -6.06 16.56 -3.92
N GLU A 192 -5.48 15.39 -3.83
CA GLU A 192 -4.82 14.93 -2.63
C GLU A 192 -3.51 14.23 -2.94
N GLY A 193 -2.60 14.27 -1.99
CA GLY A 193 -1.36 13.54 -2.04
C GLY A 193 -0.88 13.19 -0.63
N ARG A 194 -0.23 12.05 -0.52
CA ARG A 194 0.47 11.61 0.67
C ARG A 194 1.76 10.93 0.25
N PHE A 195 2.80 11.20 0.98
CA PHE A 195 4.07 10.51 0.87
C PHE A 195 4.56 10.19 2.27
N SER A 196 4.90 8.95 2.53
CA SER A 196 5.54 8.54 3.78
C SER A 196 6.69 7.59 3.49
N SER A 197 7.72 7.68 4.30
CA SER A 197 8.89 6.82 4.21
C SER A 197 9.55 6.69 5.56
N ILE A 198 10.22 5.56 5.77
CA ILE A 198 11.21 5.42 6.83
C ILE A 198 12.28 4.44 6.39
N GLY A 199 13.51 4.74 6.81
CA GLY A 199 14.62 3.78 6.81
C GLY A 199 14.92 3.36 8.24
N LEU A 200 14.89 2.07 8.51
CA LEU A 200 15.25 1.48 9.80
C LEU A 200 16.51 0.66 9.65
N SER A 201 17.45 0.86 10.58
CA SER A 201 18.59 -0.02 10.76
C SER A 201 18.59 -0.47 12.22
N ILE A 202 18.48 -1.78 12.44
CA ILE A 202 18.52 -2.38 13.80
C ILE A 202 19.78 -3.23 13.87
N GLY A 203 20.79 -2.70 14.57
CA GLY A 203 22.11 -3.32 14.59
C GLY A 203 22.81 -3.31 13.23
N GLU A 204 23.66 -4.29 12.98
CA GLU A 204 24.31 -4.53 11.68
C GLU A 204 23.53 -5.53 10.81
N ASP A 205 22.53 -6.18 11.39
CA ASP A 205 21.88 -7.38 10.84
C ASP A 205 20.61 -7.08 10.06
N PHE A 206 19.91 -5.97 10.37
CA PHE A 206 18.69 -5.58 9.70
C PHE A 206 18.76 -4.16 9.14
N LYS A 207 18.47 -4.01 7.84
CA LYS A 207 18.19 -2.73 7.19
C LYS A 207 16.90 -2.84 6.41
N GLY A 208 15.95 -1.93 6.67
CA GLY A 208 14.70 -1.87 5.95
C GLY A 208 14.36 -0.44 5.54
N THR A 209 13.78 -0.30 4.36
CA THR A 209 13.22 0.99 3.87
C THR A 209 11.81 0.73 3.37
N ILE A 210 10.89 1.63 3.73
CA ILE A 210 9.54 1.64 3.20
C ILE A 210 9.24 2.98 2.60
N ILE A 211 8.58 2.95 1.46
CA ILE A 211 8.02 4.10 0.77
C ILE A 211 6.55 3.82 0.53
N ASP A 212 5.68 4.73 0.97
CA ASP A 212 4.25 4.75 0.64
C ASP A 212 3.93 6.11 0.03
N ALA A 213 3.39 6.10 -1.17
CA ALA A 213 2.97 7.31 -1.86
C ALA A 213 1.59 7.14 -2.48
N MET A 214 0.79 8.18 -2.43
CA MET A 214 -0.52 8.25 -3.08
C MET A 214 -0.75 9.65 -3.62
N GLY A 215 -1.30 9.71 -4.83
CA GLY A 215 -1.79 10.96 -5.41
C GLY A 215 -3.10 10.71 -6.16
N GLY A 216 -4.08 11.60 -6.00
CA GLY A 216 -5.40 11.38 -6.58
C GLY A 216 -6.26 12.62 -6.67
N ALA A 217 -7.43 12.43 -7.30
CA ALA A 217 -8.48 13.42 -7.42
C ALA A 217 -9.80 12.85 -6.93
N GLU A 218 -10.58 13.68 -6.28
CA GLU A 218 -11.90 13.34 -5.75
C GLU A 218 -12.95 14.33 -6.25
N PHE A 219 -14.08 13.80 -6.69
CA PHE A 219 -15.27 14.54 -7.07
C PHE A 219 -16.40 14.29 -6.08
N ARG A 220 -16.89 15.36 -5.44
CA ARG A 220 -17.97 15.35 -4.43
C ARG A 220 -19.22 15.99 -4.99
N PRO A 221 -20.06 15.26 -5.77
CA PRO A 221 -21.32 15.80 -6.26
C PRO A 221 -22.33 16.08 -5.12
N TRP A 222 -22.27 15.29 -4.03
CA TRP A 222 -23.12 15.41 -2.86
C TRP A 222 -22.31 15.69 -1.59
N GLN A 223 -22.96 16.19 -0.56
CA GLN A 223 -22.31 16.53 0.71
C GLN A 223 -21.59 15.34 1.34
N ASN A 224 -22.22 14.17 1.38
CA ASN A 224 -21.74 13.00 2.11
C ASN A 224 -21.12 11.92 1.20
N VAL A 225 -21.25 12.03 -0.13
CA VAL A 225 -20.79 11.00 -1.06
C VAL A 225 -19.96 11.60 -2.18
N GLY A 226 -18.84 10.96 -2.46
CA GLY A 226 -17.94 11.32 -3.53
C GLY A 226 -17.39 10.11 -4.26
N PHE A 227 -16.68 10.38 -5.34
CA PHE A 227 -15.98 9.39 -6.17
C PHE A 227 -14.56 9.89 -6.41
N GLY A 228 -13.60 8.99 -6.38
CA GLY A 228 -12.23 9.38 -6.63
C GLY A 228 -11.44 8.30 -7.33
N ILE A 229 -10.32 8.74 -7.86
CA ILE A 229 -9.28 7.88 -8.39
C ILE A 229 -7.94 8.36 -7.87
N ALA A 230 -7.11 7.44 -7.42
CA ALA A 230 -5.76 7.70 -6.97
C ALA A 230 -4.80 6.69 -7.58
N TYR A 231 -3.54 7.06 -7.68
CA TYR A 231 -2.45 6.13 -7.91
C TYR A 231 -1.73 5.89 -6.60
N VAL A 232 -1.56 4.64 -6.26
CA VAL A 232 -0.90 4.19 -5.03
C VAL A 232 0.42 3.53 -5.39
N TYR A 233 1.46 3.83 -4.63
CA TYR A 233 2.78 3.24 -4.75
C TYR A 233 3.26 2.84 -3.36
N ASN A 234 3.60 1.57 -3.18
CA ASN A 234 4.19 1.03 -1.96
C ASN A 234 5.42 0.21 -2.34
N GLU A 235 6.52 0.46 -1.68
CA GLU A 235 7.76 -0.30 -1.84
C GLU A 235 8.34 -0.60 -0.46
N ALA A 236 8.69 -1.85 -0.21
CA ALA A 236 9.45 -2.28 0.96
C ALA A 236 10.70 -3.01 0.49
N ASP A 237 11.85 -2.61 1.03
CA ASP A 237 13.16 -3.23 0.82
C ASP A 237 13.69 -3.65 2.19
N ALA A 238 13.92 -4.94 2.40
CA ALA A 238 14.42 -5.49 3.65
C ALA A 238 15.66 -6.35 3.39
N LYS A 239 16.73 -6.06 4.13
CA LYS A 239 18.00 -6.78 4.09
C LYS A 239 18.33 -7.37 5.45
N LEU A 240 18.49 -8.68 5.49
CA LEU A 240 18.85 -9.47 6.67
C LEU A 240 20.23 -10.07 6.45
N LYS A 241 21.18 -9.79 7.37
CA LYS A 241 22.57 -10.22 7.25
C LYS A 241 22.94 -11.42 8.13
N ASP A 242 22.10 -11.81 9.07
CA ASP A 242 22.42 -12.83 10.09
C ASP A 242 21.93 -14.25 9.75
N VAL A 243 21.46 -14.47 8.54
CA VAL A 243 21.17 -15.82 8.03
C VAL A 243 22.38 -16.27 7.23
N SER A 244 22.69 -17.56 7.23
CA SER A 244 23.87 -18.18 6.58
C SER A 244 24.17 -17.68 5.15
N ASP A 245 23.21 -17.04 4.53
CA ASP A 245 23.28 -16.31 3.27
C ASP A 245 22.48 -15.00 3.42
N ASN A 246 23.06 -13.86 3.00
CA ASN A 246 22.38 -12.57 3.02
C ASN A 246 21.02 -12.67 2.29
N LEU A 247 19.94 -12.28 2.98
CA LEU A 247 18.59 -12.30 2.41
C LEU A 247 18.14 -10.87 2.11
N ASP A 248 17.95 -10.57 0.82
CA ASP A 248 17.37 -9.31 0.35
C ASP A 248 15.95 -9.57 -0.18
N ILE A 249 14.96 -8.93 0.42
CA ILE A 249 13.56 -9.00 -0.01
C ILE A 249 13.15 -7.63 -0.52
N LYS A 250 12.71 -7.58 -1.78
CA LYS A 250 12.07 -6.40 -2.37
C LYS A 250 10.63 -6.74 -2.69
N TRP A 251 9.74 -5.86 -2.24
CA TRP A 251 8.32 -5.99 -2.40
C TRP A 251 7.71 -4.65 -2.79
N LYS A 252 7.06 -4.61 -3.95
CA LYS A 252 6.52 -3.39 -4.53
C LYS A 252 5.10 -3.61 -5.01
N TYR A 253 4.23 -2.67 -4.68
CA TYR A 253 2.86 -2.58 -5.16
C TYR A 253 2.59 -1.21 -5.71
N GLN A 254 2.07 -1.14 -6.92
CA GLN A 254 1.71 0.14 -7.51
C GLN A 254 0.51 -0.02 -8.43
N GLY A 255 -0.41 0.94 -8.42
CA GLY A 255 -1.54 0.87 -9.34
C GLY A 255 -2.65 1.84 -9.02
N PRO A 256 -3.69 1.86 -9.87
CA PRO A 256 -4.86 2.69 -9.68
C PRO A 256 -5.77 2.14 -8.57
N PHE A 257 -6.29 3.06 -7.76
CA PHE A 257 -7.30 2.85 -6.74
C PHE A 257 -8.51 3.72 -7.08
N ALA A 258 -9.61 3.10 -7.48
CA ALA A 258 -10.87 3.78 -7.69
C ALA A 258 -11.74 3.60 -6.45
N TYR A 259 -12.40 4.68 -5.97
CA TYR A 259 -13.09 4.60 -4.69
C TYR A 259 -14.36 5.45 -4.64
N ILE A 260 -15.25 5.05 -3.74
CA ILE A 260 -16.36 5.87 -3.26
C ILE A 260 -15.96 6.42 -1.89
N THR A 261 -16.20 7.71 -1.69
CA THR A 261 -16.01 8.38 -0.41
C THR A 261 -17.34 8.56 0.29
N PHE A 262 -17.36 8.27 1.60
CA PHE A 262 -18.44 8.61 2.52
C PHE A 262 -17.89 9.56 3.57
N GLY A 263 -18.44 10.78 3.63
CA GLY A 263 -18.01 11.82 4.56
C GLY A 263 -19.09 12.15 5.57
N PHE A 264 -18.71 12.43 6.83
CA PHE A 264 -19.60 12.66 7.95
C PHE A 264 -19.08 13.75 8.87
N GLY A 265 -20.02 14.57 9.36
CA GLY A 265 -19.74 15.63 10.32
C GLY A 265 -18.88 16.75 9.73
N GLU A 266 -18.75 17.82 10.45
CA GLU A 266 -17.93 18.97 10.09
C GLU A 266 -16.91 19.22 11.19
N VAL A 267 -15.71 19.67 10.78
CA VAL A 267 -14.68 20.11 11.73
C VAL A 267 -14.95 21.58 12.04
N ASN A 268 -15.27 21.86 13.29
CA ASN A 268 -15.48 23.21 13.83
C ASN A 268 -14.14 23.85 14.22
#